data_51a44d1350f7d75268ed8bd275c8eceb
#
_entry.id   51a44d1350f7d75268ed8bd275c8eceb
#
_cell.length_a   1.000
_cell.length_b   1.000
_cell.length_c   1.000
_cell.angle_alpha   90.00
_cell.angle_beta   90.00
_cell.angle_gamma   90.00
#
_symmetry.space_group_name_H-M   'P 1'
#
loop_
_entity.id
_entity.type
_entity.pdbx_description
1 polymer ?
#
loop_
_entity_poly.entity_id
_entity_poly.type
_entity_poly.pdbx_seq_one_letter_code
_entity_poly.pdbx_strand_id
1 'polypeptide(L)'
;MPDDKLEVALDVMGEMVFAPAFAELDAEREVVLEEIAMYEDQPQELVHDLISEATFGTHALGRPVIGRAEVISSVSRRVLSGYHRSMYVPGNVVVAAAGNLKHEDFERLLVQVQRRAAAPAGKGPKVRPALVKPPPPGLRFQRKETEQYHVCVAAPGIARSDRRRFAASLLDGILGGSASSRLFQEIREKRGMAYAVYSFASQYTDTGQVGIYIGTREDNVGPCLEIASEQIADIAAGNVRPEELTRAKDNLKGRIMLSMESTSNRMSRLGKSLITDTELLSIERIMAEIDAVEPEALAELADVLLAPEKLSAAGIGPDEDRFLAAVEHVNPGLARAA
;
A
#
# COMPACT_ATOMS: atom_id res chain seq x y z
N MET A 1 20.43 -10.36 -11.85
CA MET A 1 21.04 -11.23 -12.89
C MET A 1 22.37 -10.65 -13.35
N PRO A 2 23.31 -11.44 -13.88
CA PRO A 2 24.51 -10.96 -14.56
C PRO A 2 24.14 -10.16 -15.83
N ASP A 3 24.93 -9.17 -16.18
CA ASP A 3 24.67 -8.27 -17.31
C ASP A 3 24.79 -8.96 -18.69
N ASP A 4 25.65 -10.00 -18.80
CA ASP A 4 25.79 -10.83 -19.99
C ASP A 4 24.58 -11.72 -20.28
N LYS A 5 23.62 -11.80 -19.38
CA LYS A 5 22.38 -12.59 -19.50
C LYS A 5 21.12 -11.75 -19.75
N LEU A 6 21.29 -10.46 -20.04
CA LEU A 6 20.18 -9.54 -20.24
C LEU A 6 19.22 -10.00 -21.37
N GLU A 7 19.76 -10.45 -22.51
CA GLU A 7 18.95 -10.91 -23.64
C GLU A 7 18.10 -12.12 -23.25
N VAL A 8 18.70 -13.12 -22.61
CA VAL A 8 17.99 -14.34 -22.17
C VAL A 8 16.89 -14.00 -21.15
N ALA A 9 17.19 -13.11 -20.21
CA ALA A 9 16.19 -12.70 -19.23
C ALA A 9 15.01 -11.96 -19.86
N LEU A 10 15.27 -11.09 -20.83
CA LEU A 10 14.23 -10.39 -21.57
C LEU A 10 13.40 -11.32 -22.43
N ASP A 11 14.00 -12.33 -23.06
CA ASP A 11 13.27 -13.34 -23.83
C ASP A 11 12.31 -14.14 -22.93
N VAL A 12 12.79 -14.63 -21.77
CA VAL A 12 11.95 -15.36 -20.82
C VAL A 12 10.81 -14.46 -20.30
N MET A 13 11.11 -13.23 -19.90
CA MET A 13 10.09 -12.28 -19.45
C MET A 13 9.10 -11.96 -20.57
N GLY A 14 9.55 -11.82 -21.79
CA GLY A 14 8.69 -11.56 -22.95
C GLY A 14 7.71 -12.69 -23.23
N GLU A 15 8.17 -13.94 -23.15
CA GLU A 15 7.29 -15.11 -23.27
C GLU A 15 6.27 -15.16 -22.13
N MET A 16 6.70 -14.97 -20.88
CA MET A 16 5.80 -14.96 -19.72
C MET A 16 4.74 -13.86 -19.80
N VAL A 17 5.14 -12.66 -20.24
CA VAL A 17 4.25 -11.50 -20.28
C VAL A 17 3.32 -11.52 -21.48
N PHE A 18 3.78 -11.88 -22.67
CA PHE A 18 3.00 -11.74 -23.89
C PHE A 18 2.44 -13.04 -24.46
N ALA A 19 3.03 -14.20 -24.14
CA ALA A 19 2.65 -15.48 -24.70
C ALA A 19 2.48 -16.61 -23.67
N PRO A 20 1.85 -16.37 -22.50
CA PRO A 20 1.67 -17.41 -21.49
C PRO A 20 0.78 -18.55 -22.04
N ALA A 21 1.21 -19.78 -21.82
CA ALA A 21 0.49 -20.95 -22.31
C ALA A 21 -0.80 -21.25 -21.55
N PHE A 22 -0.89 -20.89 -20.25
CA PHE A 22 -1.96 -21.27 -19.34
C PHE A 22 -2.25 -22.79 -19.36
N ALA A 23 -1.21 -23.61 -19.54
CA ALA A 23 -1.37 -25.05 -19.74
C ALA A 23 -1.86 -25.74 -18.47
N GLU A 24 -1.34 -25.33 -17.34
CA GLU A 24 -1.52 -25.96 -16.03
C GLU A 24 -2.52 -25.20 -15.14
N LEU A 25 -3.54 -24.58 -15.76
CA LEU A 25 -4.48 -23.70 -15.06
C LEU A 25 -5.15 -24.38 -13.86
N ASP A 26 -5.48 -25.67 -13.95
CA ASP A 26 -6.18 -26.36 -12.87
C ASP A 26 -5.24 -26.61 -11.68
N ALA A 27 -3.97 -26.97 -11.93
CA ALA A 27 -2.97 -27.11 -10.87
C ALA A 27 -2.67 -25.75 -10.21
N GLU A 28 -2.49 -24.68 -10.98
CA GLU A 28 -2.25 -23.33 -10.48
C GLU A 28 -3.47 -22.80 -9.69
N ARG A 29 -4.69 -23.17 -10.09
CA ARG A 29 -5.90 -22.82 -9.35
C ARG A 29 -5.88 -23.37 -7.93
N GLU A 30 -5.53 -24.67 -7.78
CA GLU A 30 -5.42 -25.28 -6.46
C GLU A 30 -4.34 -24.60 -5.60
N VAL A 31 -3.21 -24.24 -6.20
CA VAL A 31 -2.16 -23.48 -5.50
C VAL A 31 -2.69 -22.13 -5.00
N VAL A 32 -3.38 -21.36 -5.86
CA VAL A 32 -3.93 -20.06 -5.48
C VAL A 32 -5.03 -20.21 -4.41
N LEU A 33 -5.84 -21.26 -4.45
CA LEU A 33 -6.84 -21.52 -3.41
C LEU A 33 -6.19 -21.86 -2.05
N GLU A 34 -5.10 -22.62 -2.04
CA GLU A 34 -4.28 -22.85 -0.84
C GLU A 34 -3.62 -21.54 -0.34
N GLU A 35 -3.12 -20.68 -1.23
CA GLU A 35 -2.60 -19.37 -0.84
C GLU A 35 -3.68 -18.49 -0.20
N ILE A 36 -4.92 -18.49 -0.74
CA ILE A 36 -6.05 -17.78 -0.13
C ILE A 36 -6.33 -18.33 1.26
N ALA A 37 -6.40 -19.66 1.43
CA ALA A 37 -6.64 -20.28 2.73
C ALA A 37 -5.53 -19.93 3.74
N MET A 38 -4.26 -19.97 3.32
CA MET A 38 -3.14 -19.54 4.16
C MET A 38 -3.24 -18.06 4.57
N TYR A 39 -3.67 -17.20 3.65
CA TYR A 39 -3.84 -15.77 3.91
C TYR A 39 -4.99 -15.51 4.89
N GLU A 40 -6.11 -16.23 4.72
CA GLU A 40 -7.25 -16.19 5.66
C GLU A 40 -6.87 -16.64 7.08
N ASP A 41 -5.86 -17.50 7.21
CA ASP A 41 -5.33 -17.95 8.51
C ASP A 41 -4.29 -16.98 9.12
N GLN A 42 -4.01 -15.88 8.47
CA GLN A 42 -3.11 -14.82 8.96
C GLN A 42 -3.90 -13.53 9.27
N PRO A 43 -4.46 -13.37 10.48
CA PRO A 43 -5.31 -12.23 10.82
C PRO A 43 -4.61 -10.87 10.66
N GLN A 44 -3.29 -10.82 10.88
CA GLN A 44 -2.48 -9.62 10.69
C GLN A 44 -2.49 -9.14 9.23
N GLU A 45 -2.45 -10.06 8.27
CA GLU A 45 -2.49 -9.73 6.83
C GLU A 45 -3.93 -9.47 6.38
N LEU A 46 -4.85 -10.34 6.78
CA LEU A 46 -6.25 -10.29 6.38
C LEU A 46 -6.94 -8.98 6.78
N VAL A 47 -6.59 -8.41 7.94
CA VAL A 47 -7.19 -7.14 8.40
C VAL A 47 -6.86 -5.97 7.46
N HIS A 48 -5.76 -6.03 6.70
CA HIS A 48 -5.42 -5.03 5.70
C HIS A 48 -6.33 -5.08 4.46
N ASP A 49 -6.81 -6.24 4.07
CA ASP A 49 -7.85 -6.36 3.03
C ASP A 49 -9.19 -5.84 3.54
N LEU A 50 -9.57 -6.18 4.76
CA LEU A 50 -10.80 -5.70 5.39
C LEU A 50 -10.81 -4.17 5.53
N ILE A 51 -9.70 -3.55 5.93
CA ILE A 51 -9.63 -2.08 6.03
C ILE A 51 -9.62 -1.42 4.65
N SER A 52 -9.05 -2.06 3.64
CA SER A 52 -9.11 -1.55 2.27
C SER A 52 -10.54 -1.61 1.73
N GLU A 53 -11.28 -2.69 2.01
CA GLU A 53 -12.71 -2.79 1.69
C GLU A 53 -13.54 -1.74 2.45
N ALA A 54 -13.29 -1.54 3.74
CA ALA A 54 -13.95 -0.52 4.55
C ALA A 54 -13.69 0.91 4.03
N THR A 55 -12.47 1.19 3.58
CA THR A 55 -12.05 2.51 3.09
C THR A 55 -12.56 2.81 1.68
N PHE A 56 -12.53 1.83 0.78
CA PHE A 56 -12.79 2.03 -0.65
C PHE A 56 -14.11 1.41 -1.14
N GLY A 57 -14.80 0.64 -0.31
CA GLY A 57 -16.07 0.01 -0.65
C GLY A 57 -15.99 -0.88 -1.90
N THR A 58 -16.86 -0.64 -2.87
CA THR A 58 -16.90 -1.42 -4.13
C THR A 58 -15.85 -1.02 -5.17
N HIS A 59 -15.04 -0.01 -4.88
CA HIS A 59 -13.95 0.40 -5.77
C HIS A 59 -12.91 -0.72 -5.93
N ALA A 60 -12.12 -0.68 -7.02
CA ALA A 60 -11.10 -1.70 -7.29
C ALA A 60 -10.06 -1.81 -6.17
N LEU A 61 -9.72 -0.71 -5.51
CA LEU A 61 -8.77 -0.68 -4.38
C LEU A 61 -9.32 -1.34 -3.09
N GLY A 62 -10.63 -1.57 -2.99
CA GLY A 62 -11.25 -2.31 -1.89
C GLY A 62 -11.33 -3.81 -2.14
N ARG A 63 -10.71 -4.32 -3.21
CA ARG A 63 -10.72 -5.75 -3.54
C ARG A 63 -9.39 -6.38 -3.13
N PRO A 64 -9.40 -7.61 -2.58
CA PRO A 64 -8.16 -8.33 -2.28
C PRO A 64 -7.36 -8.58 -3.55
N VAL A 65 -6.03 -8.39 -3.48
CA VAL A 65 -5.14 -8.56 -4.64
C VAL A 65 -5.08 -10.03 -5.08
N ILE A 66 -5.10 -10.96 -4.12
CA ILE A 66 -5.10 -12.40 -4.39
C ILE A 66 -6.40 -12.90 -5.05
N GLY A 67 -7.47 -12.10 -4.97
CA GLY A 67 -8.79 -12.44 -5.47
C GLY A 67 -9.67 -13.08 -4.39
N ARG A 68 -10.79 -13.65 -4.83
CA ARG A 68 -11.75 -14.36 -3.96
C ARG A 68 -11.85 -15.81 -4.41
N ALA A 69 -11.96 -16.73 -3.47
CA ALA A 69 -12.01 -18.17 -3.74
C ALA A 69 -13.10 -18.57 -4.75
N GLU A 70 -14.29 -17.93 -4.68
CA GLU A 70 -15.39 -18.20 -5.60
C GLU A 70 -15.06 -17.81 -7.05
N VAL A 71 -14.30 -16.73 -7.25
CA VAL A 71 -13.86 -16.27 -8.56
C VAL A 71 -12.76 -17.18 -9.11
N ILE A 72 -11.76 -17.49 -8.28
CA ILE A 72 -10.62 -18.33 -8.64
C ILE A 72 -11.10 -19.75 -9.00
N SER A 73 -12.01 -20.34 -8.20
CA SER A 73 -12.56 -21.67 -8.44
C SER A 73 -13.32 -21.79 -9.78
N SER A 74 -13.92 -20.68 -10.25
CA SER A 74 -14.80 -20.70 -11.42
C SER A 74 -14.18 -20.11 -12.69
N VAL A 75 -13.04 -19.40 -12.59
CA VAL A 75 -12.43 -18.76 -13.77
C VAL A 75 -11.96 -19.78 -14.80
N SER A 76 -12.41 -19.62 -16.03
CA SER A 76 -12.02 -20.51 -17.14
C SER A 76 -10.81 -19.96 -17.88
N ARG A 77 -10.06 -20.88 -18.55
CA ARG A 77 -8.94 -20.51 -19.44
C ARG A 77 -9.35 -19.48 -20.50
N ARG A 78 -10.57 -19.59 -21.02
CA ARG A 78 -11.12 -18.63 -22.01
C ARG A 78 -11.21 -17.22 -21.44
N VAL A 79 -11.72 -17.08 -20.22
CA VAL A 79 -11.88 -15.78 -19.54
C VAL A 79 -10.49 -15.20 -19.23
N LEU A 80 -9.59 -16.00 -18.66
CA LEU A 80 -8.24 -15.58 -18.33
C LEU A 80 -7.44 -15.15 -19.57
N SER A 81 -7.47 -15.96 -20.65
CA SER A 81 -6.80 -15.63 -21.93
C SER A 81 -7.43 -14.38 -22.59
N GLY A 82 -8.74 -14.17 -22.43
CA GLY A 82 -9.43 -12.97 -22.93
C GLY A 82 -8.97 -11.70 -22.20
N TYR A 83 -8.90 -11.76 -20.86
CA TYR A 83 -8.35 -10.69 -20.03
C TYR A 83 -6.91 -10.39 -20.38
N HIS A 84 -6.06 -11.41 -20.42
CA HIS A 84 -4.65 -11.28 -20.75
C HIS A 84 -4.46 -10.56 -22.10
N ARG A 85 -5.11 -11.02 -23.17
CA ARG A 85 -5.00 -10.40 -24.51
C ARG A 85 -5.45 -8.95 -24.56
N SER A 86 -6.36 -8.54 -23.69
CA SER A 86 -6.86 -7.16 -23.65
C SER A 86 -5.96 -6.23 -22.82
N MET A 87 -5.26 -6.75 -21.81
CA MET A 87 -4.49 -5.96 -20.85
C MET A 87 -2.99 -6.00 -21.12
N TYR A 88 -2.45 -7.15 -21.54
CA TYR A 88 -1.01 -7.37 -21.72
C TYR A 88 -0.59 -7.06 -23.16
N VAL A 89 -0.74 -5.81 -23.52
CA VAL A 89 -0.33 -5.26 -24.84
C VAL A 89 0.80 -4.28 -24.65
N PRO A 90 1.72 -4.11 -25.60
CA PRO A 90 2.91 -3.24 -25.47
C PRO A 90 2.59 -1.82 -25.02
N GLY A 91 1.47 -1.26 -25.47
CA GLY A 91 1.02 0.08 -25.08
C GLY A 91 0.56 0.21 -23.61
N ASN A 92 0.46 -0.90 -22.88
CA ASN A 92 0.06 -0.95 -21.48
C ASN A 92 1.16 -1.55 -20.57
N VAL A 93 2.37 -1.74 -21.10
CA VAL A 93 3.50 -2.34 -20.37
C VAL A 93 4.64 -1.33 -20.29
N VAL A 94 5.14 -1.13 -19.09
CA VAL A 94 6.34 -0.36 -18.81
C VAL A 94 7.47 -1.34 -18.46
N VAL A 95 8.58 -1.23 -19.16
CA VAL A 95 9.80 -2.00 -18.87
C VAL A 95 10.85 -1.05 -18.33
N ALA A 96 11.36 -1.34 -17.14
CA ALA A 96 12.41 -0.57 -16.51
C ALA A 96 13.63 -1.46 -16.24
N ALA A 97 14.82 -0.90 -16.41
CA ALA A 97 16.06 -1.60 -16.10
C ALA A 97 17.05 -0.65 -15.42
N ALA A 98 17.89 -1.17 -14.54
CA ALA A 98 19.00 -0.46 -13.93
C ALA A 98 20.17 -1.42 -13.70
N GLY A 99 21.39 -0.93 -13.95
CA GLY A 99 22.63 -1.71 -13.81
C GLY A 99 23.64 -1.36 -14.89
N ASN A 100 24.53 -2.33 -15.22
CA ASN A 100 25.51 -2.18 -16.27
C ASN A 100 24.89 -2.47 -17.66
N LEU A 101 24.20 -1.47 -18.20
CA LEU A 101 23.54 -1.56 -19.51
C LEU A 101 23.58 -0.22 -20.25
N LYS A 102 23.48 -0.25 -21.58
CA LYS A 102 23.28 0.92 -22.43
C LYS A 102 21.84 0.99 -22.88
N HIS A 103 21.25 2.18 -22.82
CA HIS A 103 19.82 2.37 -23.13
C HIS A 103 19.48 1.92 -24.56
N GLU A 104 20.31 2.26 -25.54
CA GLU A 104 20.08 1.93 -26.95
C GLU A 104 20.13 0.41 -27.21
N ASP A 105 21.01 -0.30 -26.50
CA ASP A 105 21.10 -1.76 -26.59
C ASP A 105 19.86 -2.42 -25.96
N PHE A 106 19.43 -1.89 -24.80
CA PHE A 106 18.25 -2.36 -24.11
C PHE A 106 16.98 -2.16 -24.95
N GLU A 107 16.78 -0.97 -25.54
CA GLU A 107 15.65 -0.68 -26.42
C GLU A 107 15.61 -1.63 -27.63
N ARG A 108 16.76 -1.85 -28.27
CA ARG A 108 16.88 -2.78 -29.41
C ARG A 108 16.50 -4.22 -29.03
N LEU A 109 16.95 -4.68 -27.89
CA LEU A 109 16.59 -6.01 -27.36
C LEU A 109 15.09 -6.11 -27.08
N LEU A 110 14.46 -5.09 -26.48
CA LEU A 110 13.01 -5.07 -26.22
C LEU A 110 12.21 -5.17 -27.52
N VAL A 111 12.61 -4.47 -28.58
CA VAL A 111 11.93 -4.56 -29.89
C VAL A 111 12.03 -5.99 -30.45
N GLN A 112 13.17 -6.67 -30.27
CA GLN A 112 13.34 -8.05 -30.71
C GLN A 112 12.46 -9.00 -29.90
N VAL A 113 12.46 -8.87 -28.56
CA VAL A 113 11.62 -9.67 -27.66
C VAL A 113 10.14 -9.51 -27.98
N GLN A 114 9.67 -8.28 -28.18
CA GLN A 114 8.30 -8.01 -28.56
C GLN A 114 7.90 -8.73 -29.87
N ARG A 115 8.80 -8.78 -30.85
CA ARG A 115 8.57 -9.49 -32.12
C ARG A 115 8.58 -11.00 -31.93
N ARG A 116 9.53 -11.56 -31.17
CA ARG A 116 9.65 -13.01 -30.92
C ARG A 116 8.43 -13.53 -30.15
N ALA A 117 8.03 -12.83 -29.09
CA ALA A 117 6.87 -13.20 -28.27
C ALA A 117 5.52 -12.95 -28.99
N ALA A 118 5.53 -12.51 -30.25
CA ALA A 118 4.31 -12.19 -31.02
C ALA A 118 3.32 -11.31 -30.22
N ALA A 119 3.84 -10.32 -29.50
CA ALA A 119 3.05 -9.46 -28.63
C ALA A 119 1.85 -8.88 -29.39
N PRO A 120 0.64 -8.93 -28.81
CA PRO A 120 -0.57 -8.45 -29.49
C PRO A 120 -0.46 -6.95 -29.77
N ALA A 121 -0.91 -6.54 -30.97
CA ALA A 121 -0.97 -5.14 -31.32
C ALA A 121 -2.09 -4.46 -30.51
N GLY A 122 -1.80 -3.30 -29.93
CA GLY A 122 -2.80 -2.52 -29.20
C GLY A 122 -2.21 -1.44 -28.30
N LYS A 123 -3.07 -0.50 -27.94
CA LYS A 123 -2.72 0.57 -26.98
C LYS A 123 -3.12 0.26 -25.55
N GLY A 124 -3.70 -0.92 -25.32
CA GLY A 124 -4.31 -1.27 -24.04
C GLY A 124 -5.64 -0.57 -23.77
N PRO A 125 -6.28 -0.88 -22.66
CA PRO A 125 -7.51 -0.22 -22.26
C PRO A 125 -7.22 1.25 -21.96
N LYS A 126 -8.19 2.11 -22.24
CA LYS A 126 -8.12 3.50 -21.77
C LYS A 126 -8.16 3.48 -20.26
N VAL A 127 -7.18 4.13 -19.64
CA VAL A 127 -7.20 4.39 -18.19
C VAL A 127 -8.48 5.15 -17.88
N ARG A 128 -9.31 4.60 -17.00
CA ARG A 128 -10.49 5.32 -16.53
C ARG A 128 -10.03 6.40 -15.56
N PRO A 129 -10.71 7.57 -15.57
CA PRO A 129 -10.42 8.58 -14.57
C PRO A 129 -10.61 8.01 -13.16
N ALA A 130 -9.83 8.55 -12.31
CA ALA A 130 -9.72 8.35 -10.92
C ALA A 130 -11.01 8.28 -10.11
N LEU A 131 -10.88 7.77 -8.92
CA LEU A 131 -11.87 7.88 -7.86
C LEU A 131 -12.11 9.35 -7.54
N VAL A 132 -13.14 9.93 -8.10
CA VAL A 132 -13.44 11.37 -7.95
C VAL A 132 -13.89 11.71 -6.51
N LYS A 133 -14.47 10.75 -5.81
CA LYS A 133 -14.91 10.91 -4.41
C LYS A 133 -14.82 9.58 -3.68
N PRO A 134 -14.06 9.50 -2.58
CA PRO A 134 -14.03 8.29 -1.75
C PRO A 134 -15.43 8.04 -1.18
N PRO A 135 -15.79 6.77 -0.96
CA PRO A 135 -17.02 6.43 -0.24
C PRO A 135 -16.98 6.97 1.19
N PRO A 136 -18.12 7.10 1.87
CA PRO A 136 -18.13 7.37 3.29
C PRO A 136 -17.35 6.28 4.05
N PRO A 137 -16.80 6.62 5.24
CA PRO A 137 -16.12 5.64 6.07
C PRO A 137 -16.97 4.40 6.32
N GLY A 138 -16.34 3.25 6.25
CA GLY A 138 -16.99 1.95 6.44
C GLY A 138 -16.39 1.19 7.63
N LEU A 139 -17.15 0.19 8.07
CA LEU A 139 -16.72 -0.72 9.13
C LEU A 139 -16.74 -2.15 8.61
N ARG A 140 -15.72 -2.94 8.98
CA ARG A 140 -15.64 -4.36 8.72
C ARG A 140 -15.16 -5.09 9.97
N PHE A 141 -15.86 -6.13 10.35
CA PHE A 141 -15.41 -7.01 11.41
C PHE A 141 -15.52 -8.46 10.95
N GLN A 142 -14.48 -9.23 11.23
CA GLN A 142 -14.47 -10.66 11.01
C GLN A 142 -14.30 -11.37 12.35
N ARG A 143 -15.34 -12.06 12.79
CA ARG A 143 -15.26 -12.86 14.00
C ARG A 143 -14.35 -14.06 13.79
N LYS A 144 -13.30 -14.14 14.59
CA LYS A 144 -12.35 -15.27 14.60
C LYS A 144 -11.80 -15.45 16.01
N GLU A 145 -11.72 -16.68 16.46
CA GLU A 145 -11.10 -17.03 17.75
C GLU A 145 -9.58 -16.86 17.62
N THR A 146 -9.07 -15.73 18.06
CA THR A 146 -7.67 -15.36 18.04
C THR A 146 -7.22 -14.91 19.43
N GLU A 147 -5.94 -15.14 19.77
CA GLU A 147 -5.37 -14.68 21.04
C GLU A 147 -5.24 -13.14 21.11
N GLN A 148 -5.17 -12.51 19.95
CA GLN A 148 -5.05 -11.07 19.81
C GLN A 148 -6.14 -10.53 18.88
N TYR A 149 -6.58 -9.31 19.17
CA TYR A 149 -7.30 -8.50 18.19
C TYR A 149 -6.30 -7.90 17.20
N HIS A 150 -6.66 -7.95 15.93
CA HIS A 150 -5.99 -7.26 14.86
C HIS A 150 -6.89 -6.15 14.36
N VAL A 151 -6.49 -4.91 14.59
CA VAL A 151 -7.32 -3.73 14.31
C VAL A 151 -6.59 -2.80 13.37
N CYS A 152 -7.28 -2.35 12.33
CA CYS A 152 -6.86 -1.26 11.48
C CYS A 152 -7.87 -0.11 11.53
N VAL A 153 -7.35 1.11 11.56
CA VAL A 153 -8.13 2.32 11.25
C VAL A 153 -7.44 3.03 10.10
N ALA A 154 -8.20 3.45 9.10
CA ALA A 154 -7.62 4.09 7.92
C ALA A 154 -8.60 5.05 7.24
N ALA A 155 -8.04 5.97 6.48
CA ALA A 155 -8.76 6.88 5.61
C ALA A 155 -8.15 6.90 4.20
N PRO A 156 -8.87 7.42 3.19
CA PRO A 156 -8.28 7.74 1.90
C PRO A 156 -7.13 8.72 2.07
N GLY A 157 -5.99 8.39 1.46
CA GLY A 157 -4.79 9.21 1.47
C GLY A 157 -4.65 10.07 0.21
N ILE A 158 -3.45 10.58 -0.01
CA ILE A 158 -3.12 11.41 -1.17
C ILE A 158 -2.58 10.60 -2.34
N ALA A 159 -2.74 11.12 -3.55
CA ALA A 159 -2.17 10.57 -4.76
C ALA A 159 -0.63 10.66 -4.74
N ARG A 160 0.02 9.76 -5.49
CA ARG A 160 1.49 9.74 -5.59
C ARG A 160 2.08 11.01 -6.22
N SER A 161 1.33 11.68 -7.10
CA SER A 161 1.71 12.95 -7.72
C SER A 161 1.48 14.19 -6.83
N ASP A 162 0.81 14.03 -5.68
CA ASP A 162 0.58 15.13 -4.74
C ASP A 162 1.90 15.69 -4.20
N ARG A 163 2.06 16.99 -4.20
CA ARG A 163 3.27 17.67 -3.71
C ARG A 163 3.49 17.45 -2.21
N ARG A 164 2.42 17.20 -1.46
CA ARG A 164 2.47 16.95 -0.01
C ARG A 164 2.99 15.54 0.34
N ARG A 165 3.33 14.69 -0.64
CA ARG A 165 3.79 13.31 -0.40
C ARG A 165 4.98 13.20 0.55
N PHE A 166 5.86 14.20 0.58
CA PHE A 166 7.00 14.21 1.50
C PHE A 166 6.55 14.50 2.93
N ALA A 167 5.65 15.47 3.11
CA ALA A 167 5.02 15.73 4.41
C ALA A 167 4.22 14.50 4.89
N ALA A 168 3.48 13.82 4.01
CA ALA A 168 2.76 12.58 4.34
C ALA A 168 3.72 11.46 4.77
N SER A 169 4.89 11.34 4.14
CA SER A 169 5.91 10.35 4.54
C SER A 169 6.54 10.68 5.90
N LEU A 170 6.70 11.96 6.21
CA LEU A 170 7.18 12.40 7.53
C LEU A 170 6.11 12.23 8.61
N LEU A 171 4.85 12.52 8.31
CA LEU A 171 3.72 12.26 9.19
C LEU A 171 3.64 10.77 9.55
N ASP A 172 3.73 9.88 8.56
CA ASP A 172 3.79 8.43 8.78
C ASP A 172 4.98 8.06 9.68
N GLY A 173 6.19 8.56 9.38
CA GLY A 173 7.39 8.30 10.17
C GLY A 173 7.31 8.75 11.63
N ILE A 174 6.64 9.86 11.91
CA ILE A 174 6.40 10.40 13.25
C ILE A 174 5.30 9.62 13.97
N LEU A 175 4.20 9.31 13.28
CA LEU A 175 3.05 8.67 13.89
C LEU A 175 3.31 7.21 14.26
N GLY A 176 3.75 6.36 13.31
CA GLY A 176 3.90 4.92 13.53
C GLY A 176 4.97 4.23 12.69
N GLY A 177 5.61 4.91 11.74
CA GLY A 177 6.50 4.33 10.74
C GLY A 177 7.93 4.02 11.21
N SER A 178 8.24 4.13 12.50
CA SER A 178 9.57 3.87 13.04
C SER A 178 9.53 3.44 14.51
N ALA A 179 10.63 2.87 15.03
CA ALA A 179 10.77 2.55 16.45
C ALA A 179 10.76 3.80 17.37
N SER A 180 11.08 4.98 16.84
CA SER A 180 11.01 6.25 17.57
C SER A 180 9.69 7.01 17.36
N SER A 181 8.74 6.42 16.66
CA SER A 181 7.41 7.00 16.39
C SER A 181 6.55 7.04 17.64
N ARG A 182 5.55 7.90 17.63
CA ARG A 182 4.68 8.12 18.78
C ARG A 182 3.93 6.87 19.21
N LEU A 183 3.28 6.19 18.27
CA LEU A 183 2.51 4.97 18.58
C LEU A 183 3.41 3.87 19.13
N PHE A 184 4.58 3.66 18.53
CA PHE A 184 5.52 2.65 19.02
C PHE A 184 5.99 2.98 20.45
N GLN A 185 6.34 4.24 20.71
CA GLN A 185 6.78 4.67 22.03
C GLN A 185 5.65 4.61 23.07
N GLU A 186 4.47 5.12 22.76
CA GLU A 186 3.38 5.22 23.73
C GLU A 186 2.70 3.88 24.01
N ILE A 187 2.48 3.04 23.00
CA ILE A 187 1.74 1.78 23.13
C ILE A 187 2.66 0.63 23.49
N ARG A 188 3.79 0.50 22.76
CA ARG A 188 4.69 -0.66 22.94
C ARG A 188 5.73 -0.44 24.01
N GLU A 189 6.57 0.61 23.90
CA GLU A 189 7.72 0.77 24.79
C GLU A 189 7.34 1.18 26.21
N LYS A 190 6.47 2.18 26.36
CA LYS A 190 6.10 2.71 27.68
C LYS A 190 5.06 1.85 28.41
N ARG A 191 4.12 1.23 27.68
CA ARG A 191 2.98 0.54 28.29
C ARG A 191 2.94 -0.96 28.04
N GLY A 192 3.72 -1.48 27.07
CA GLY A 192 3.75 -2.90 26.74
C GLY A 192 2.41 -3.47 26.30
N MET A 193 1.53 -2.63 25.72
CA MET A 193 0.15 -3.01 25.40
C MET A 193 0.02 -3.78 24.09
N ALA A 194 0.89 -3.51 23.12
CA ALA A 194 0.91 -4.19 21.82
C ALA A 194 2.35 -4.56 21.43
N TYR A 195 2.52 -5.74 20.84
CA TYR A 195 3.82 -6.12 20.25
C TYR A 195 4.00 -5.48 18.86
N ALA A 196 2.93 -5.46 18.07
CA ALA A 196 2.94 -4.88 16.73
C ALA A 196 1.99 -3.69 16.69
N VAL A 197 2.56 -2.50 16.48
CA VAL A 197 1.85 -1.24 16.25
C VAL A 197 2.64 -0.41 15.26
N TYR A 198 1.98 0.03 14.19
CA TYR A 198 2.60 0.85 13.15
C TYR A 198 1.57 1.66 12.38
N SER A 199 1.99 2.75 11.75
CA SER A 199 1.22 3.41 10.71
C SER A 199 1.66 2.92 9.33
N PHE A 200 0.78 3.03 8.36
CA PHE A 200 1.05 2.68 6.98
C PHE A 200 0.46 3.71 6.01
N ALA A 201 1.13 3.91 4.89
CA ALA A 201 0.67 4.79 3.83
C ALA A 201 0.93 4.16 2.46
N SER A 202 -0.12 4.07 1.65
CA SER A 202 -0.04 3.66 0.24
C SER A 202 -0.45 4.82 -0.65
N GLN A 203 0.28 5.03 -1.74
CA GLN A 203 0.01 6.09 -2.71
C GLN A 203 -0.20 5.47 -4.08
N TYR A 204 -1.38 5.70 -4.66
CA TYR A 204 -1.77 5.27 -6.00
C TYR A 204 -1.71 6.43 -6.97
N THR A 205 -2.10 6.21 -8.22
CA THR A 205 -2.05 7.26 -9.26
C THR A 205 -2.95 8.45 -8.93
N ASP A 206 -4.09 8.22 -8.31
CA ASP A 206 -5.21 9.16 -8.16
C ASP A 206 -5.70 9.34 -6.72
N THR A 207 -5.26 8.49 -5.81
CA THR A 207 -5.63 8.49 -4.39
C THR A 207 -4.53 7.81 -3.57
N GLY A 208 -4.80 7.56 -2.31
CA GLY A 208 -3.95 6.78 -1.41
C GLY A 208 -4.77 6.16 -0.30
N GLN A 209 -4.10 5.52 0.63
CA GLN A 209 -4.63 5.08 1.90
C GLN A 209 -3.61 5.40 2.98
N VAL A 210 -4.06 5.92 4.11
CA VAL A 210 -3.24 6.12 5.30
C VAL A 210 -3.97 5.52 6.49
N GLY A 211 -3.24 4.83 7.35
CA GLY A 211 -3.86 4.17 8.50
C GLY A 211 -2.87 3.71 9.55
N ILE A 212 -3.41 3.05 10.54
CA ILE A 212 -2.72 2.48 11.69
C ILE A 212 -3.16 1.04 11.84
N TYR A 213 -2.21 0.17 12.13
CA TYR A 213 -2.44 -1.21 12.55
C TYR A 213 -2.02 -1.40 14.00
N ILE A 214 -2.82 -2.16 14.75
CA ILE A 214 -2.55 -2.54 16.14
C ILE A 214 -2.89 -4.02 16.32
N GLY A 215 -1.91 -4.83 16.74
CA GLY A 215 -2.10 -6.20 17.20
C GLY A 215 -1.96 -6.27 18.72
N THR A 216 -3.08 -6.51 19.44
CA THR A 216 -3.09 -6.41 20.90
C THR A 216 -4.07 -7.40 21.55
N ARG A 217 -3.92 -7.59 22.85
CA ARG A 217 -4.87 -8.39 23.64
C ARG A 217 -6.19 -7.66 23.81
N GLU A 218 -7.24 -8.41 24.06
CA GLU A 218 -8.63 -7.96 24.21
C GLU A 218 -8.78 -6.72 25.11
N ASP A 219 -8.20 -6.75 26.31
CA ASP A 219 -8.32 -5.66 27.29
C ASP A 219 -7.64 -4.35 26.85
N ASN A 220 -6.76 -4.41 25.89
CA ASN A 220 -5.97 -3.27 25.44
C ASN A 220 -6.52 -2.64 24.13
N VAL A 221 -7.54 -3.22 23.49
CA VAL A 221 -8.05 -2.72 22.20
C VAL A 221 -8.55 -1.27 22.33
N GLY A 222 -9.45 -1.00 23.26
CA GLY A 222 -9.95 0.35 23.54
C GLY A 222 -8.84 1.34 23.90
N PRO A 223 -8.04 1.05 24.98
CA PRO A 223 -6.93 1.92 25.36
C PRO A 223 -5.92 2.19 24.26
N CYS A 224 -5.60 1.23 23.40
CA CYS A 224 -4.69 1.45 22.26
C CYS A 224 -5.28 2.40 21.22
N LEU A 225 -6.58 2.27 20.89
CA LEU A 225 -7.24 3.17 19.95
C LEU A 225 -7.43 4.57 20.53
N GLU A 226 -7.68 4.71 21.85
CA GLU A 226 -7.69 5.98 22.55
C GLU A 226 -6.35 6.71 22.43
N ILE A 227 -5.24 6.02 22.75
CA ILE A 227 -3.89 6.57 22.59
C ILE A 227 -3.63 6.96 21.11
N ALA A 228 -4.03 6.13 20.16
CA ALA A 228 -3.85 6.43 18.74
C ALA A 228 -4.61 7.72 18.35
N SER A 229 -5.84 7.87 18.78
CA SER A 229 -6.66 9.07 18.58
C SER A 229 -6.02 10.31 19.20
N GLU A 230 -5.52 10.21 20.44
CA GLU A 230 -4.81 11.30 21.12
C GLU A 230 -3.55 11.73 20.35
N GLN A 231 -2.74 10.77 19.85
CA GLN A 231 -1.52 11.09 19.10
C GLN A 231 -1.84 11.76 17.75
N ILE A 232 -2.89 11.34 17.07
CA ILE A 232 -3.37 11.99 15.84
C ILE A 232 -3.82 13.42 16.14
N ALA A 233 -4.65 13.59 17.15
CA ALA A 233 -5.17 14.90 17.55
C ALA A 233 -4.05 15.87 17.98
N ASP A 234 -3.04 15.37 18.69
CA ASP A 234 -1.90 16.17 19.12
C ASP A 234 -1.04 16.64 17.92
N ILE A 235 -0.83 15.78 16.90
CA ILE A 235 -0.16 16.19 15.66
C ILE A 235 -1.03 17.20 14.89
N ALA A 236 -2.34 16.98 14.78
CA ALA A 236 -3.27 17.90 14.10
C ALA A 236 -3.35 19.27 14.79
N ALA A 237 -3.16 19.32 16.10
CA ALA A 237 -3.05 20.56 16.88
C ALA A 237 -1.70 21.30 16.68
N GLY A 238 -0.77 20.75 15.88
CA GLY A 238 0.53 21.36 15.61
C GLY A 238 1.61 21.04 16.65
N ASN A 239 1.38 20.12 17.57
CA ASN A 239 2.32 19.80 18.65
C ASN A 239 3.42 18.82 18.19
N VAL A 240 4.06 19.10 17.05
CA VAL A 240 5.23 18.36 16.57
C VAL A 240 6.50 19.05 17.06
N ARG A 241 7.29 18.33 17.87
CA ARG A 241 8.51 18.88 18.44
C ARG A 241 9.61 19.00 17.37
N PRO A 242 10.43 20.07 17.40
CA PRO A 242 11.50 20.28 16.42
C PRO A 242 12.45 19.08 16.29
N GLU A 243 12.82 18.46 17.40
CA GLU A 243 13.73 17.30 17.42
C GLU A 243 13.07 16.05 16.80
N GLU A 244 11.75 15.90 16.94
CA GLU A 244 10.98 14.81 16.36
C GLU A 244 10.93 14.94 14.84
N LEU A 245 10.65 16.15 14.34
CA LEU A 245 10.66 16.43 12.91
C LEU A 245 12.07 16.26 12.31
N THR A 246 13.10 16.75 12.99
CA THR A 246 14.51 16.58 12.55
C THR A 246 14.86 15.11 12.41
N ARG A 247 14.58 14.28 13.43
CA ARG A 247 14.82 12.83 13.37
C ARG A 247 14.05 12.16 12.23
N ALA A 248 12.78 12.55 12.01
CA ALA A 248 11.98 12.00 10.93
C ALA A 248 12.57 12.35 9.55
N LYS A 249 12.99 13.61 9.35
CA LYS A 249 13.69 14.06 8.13
C LYS A 249 14.98 13.27 7.88
N ASP A 250 15.82 13.15 8.88
CA ASP A 250 17.10 12.44 8.78
C ASP A 250 16.90 10.95 8.49
N ASN A 251 15.93 10.31 9.15
CA ASN A 251 15.58 8.91 8.90
C ASN A 251 15.08 8.72 7.46
N LEU A 252 14.15 9.56 6.99
CA LEU A 252 13.60 9.47 5.64
C LEU A 252 14.68 9.68 4.57
N LYS A 253 15.52 10.71 4.73
CA LYS A 253 16.66 10.98 3.84
C LYS A 253 17.64 9.82 3.81
N GLY A 254 18.02 9.30 4.97
CA GLY A 254 18.93 8.15 5.09
C GLY A 254 18.38 6.90 4.39
N ARG A 255 17.11 6.55 4.59
CA ARG A 255 16.46 5.42 3.90
C ARG A 255 16.45 5.60 2.38
N ILE A 256 16.17 6.81 1.89
CA ILE A 256 16.18 7.09 0.45
C ILE A 256 17.58 6.93 -0.11
N MET A 257 18.60 7.50 0.52
CA MET A 257 20.00 7.39 0.07
C MET A 257 20.47 5.94 0.01
N LEU A 258 20.25 5.17 1.09
CA LEU A 258 20.61 3.76 1.13
C LEU A 258 19.84 2.93 0.07
N SER A 259 18.57 3.27 -0.17
CA SER A 259 17.79 2.56 -1.20
C SER A 259 18.35 2.76 -2.61
N MET A 260 19.06 3.87 -2.87
CA MET A 260 19.64 4.15 -4.18
C MET A 260 20.93 3.36 -4.48
N GLU A 261 21.50 2.69 -3.52
CA GLU A 261 22.61 1.75 -3.76
C GLU A 261 22.13 0.46 -4.45
N SER A 262 20.87 0.10 -4.26
CA SER A 262 20.25 -1.07 -4.89
C SER A 262 19.81 -0.78 -6.33
N THR A 263 20.30 -1.58 -7.30
CA THR A 263 19.84 -1.52 -8.68
C THR A 263 18.35 -1.85 -8.81
N SER A 264 17.81 -2.76 -7.98
CA SER A 264 16.39 -3.09 -7.95
C SER A 264 15.54 -1.89 -7.52
N ASN A 265 15.98 -1.13 -6.52
CA ASN A 265 15.27 0.07 -6.08
C ASN A 265 15.33 1.19 -7.13
N ARG A 266 16.48 1.37 -7.80
CA ARG A 266 16.60 2.30 -8.93
C ARG A 266 15.66 1.93 -10.07
N MET A 267 15.62 0.66 -10.47
CA MET A 267 14.72 0.14 -11.49
C MET A 267 13.24 0.37 -11.11
N SER A 268 12.87 -0.02 -9.89
CA SER A 268 11.49 0.14 -9.40
C SER A 268 11.06 1.61 -9.35
N ARG A 269 11.97 2.51 -8.99
CA ARG A 269 11.72 3.95 -8.98
C ARG A 269 11.40 4.48 -10.37
N LEU A 270 12.18 4.08 -11.40
CA LEU A 270 11.94 4.44 -12.80
C LEU A 270 10.58 3.92 -13.28
N GLY A 271 10.32 2.63 -13.10
CA GLY A 271 9.07 1.99 -13.51
C GLY A 271 7.83 2.61 -12.83
N LYS A 272 7.89 2.79 -11.50
CA LYS A 272 6.80 3.41 -10.75
C LYS A 272 6.52 4.86 -11.18
N SER A 273 7.57 5.64 -11.48
CA SER A 273 7.42 7.03 -11.95
C SER A 273 6.62 7.09 -13.26
N LEU A 274 6.94 6.21 -14.22
CA LEU A 274 6.24 6.13 -15.49
C LEU A 274 4.80 5.61 -15.35
N ILE A 275 4.58 4.56 -14.53
CA ILE A 275 3.25 3.97 -14.33
C ILE A 275 2.29 4.95 -13.66
N THR A 276 2.80 5.76 -12.72
CA THR A 276 1.98 6.70 -11.94
C THR A 276 1.99 8.12 -12.49
N ASP A 277 2.61 8.34 -13.65
CA ASP A 277 2.78 9.66 -14.29
C ASP A 277 3.33 10.71 -13.28
N THR A 278 4.36 10.30 -12.53
CA THR A 278 4.98 11.13 -11.49
C THR A 278 6.36 11.56 -11.95
N GLU A 279 6.68 12.84 -11.78
CA GLU A 279 7.99 13.38 -12.10
C GLU A 279 9.11 12.61 -11.39
N LEU A 280 10.15 12.24 -12.16
CA LEU A 280 11.36 11.60 -11.64
C LEU A 280 12.29 12.69 -11.12
N LEU A 281 12.13 13.08 -9.86
CA LEU A 281 12.98 14.08 -9.22
C LEU A 281 14.42 13.58 -9.06
N SER A 282 15.41 14.46 -9.10
CA SER A 282 16.76 14.12 -8.65
C SER A 282 16.81 13.86 -7.15
N ILE A 283 17.85 13.18 -6.66
CA ILE A 283 18.00 12.92 -5.23
C ILE A 283 18.16 14.22 -4.45
N GLU A 284 18.93 15.17 -4.99
CA GLU A 284 19.14 16.51 -4.39
C GLU A 284 17.80 17.25 -4.26
N ARG A 285 16.94 17.16 -5.29
CA ARG A 285 15.60 17.77 -5.23
C ARG A 285 14.72 17.10 -4.18
N ILE A 286 14.75 15.78 -4.08
CA ILE A 286 14.01 15.04 -3.04
C ILE A 286 14.46 15.47 -1.63
N MET A 287 15.80 15.57 -1.41
CA MET A 287 16.33 16.04 -0.12
C MET A 287 15.86 17.45 0.20
N ALA A 288 15.89 18.36 -0.78
CA ALA A 288 15.40 19.72 -0.59
C ALA A 288 13.89 19.79 -0.28
N GLU A 289 13.06 18.98 -0.94
CA GLU A 289 11.63 18.90 -0.65
C GLU A 289 11.35 18.38 0.76
N ILE A 290 12.12 17.39 1.24
CA ILE A 290 12.01 16.87 2.62
C ILE A 290 12.43 17.95 3.62
N ASP A 291 13.54 18.64 3.36
CA ASP A 291 14.05 19.70 4.26
C ASP A 291 13.08 20.88 4.35
N ALA A 292 12.36 21.18 3.26
CA ALA A 292 11.39 22.28 3.20
C ALA A 292 10.06 21.99 3.94
N VAL A 293 9.83 20.78 4.45
CA VAL A 293 8.60 20.48 5.18
C VAL A 293 8.65 21.14 6.56
N GLU A 294 7.62 21.93 6.86
CA GLU A 294 7.43 22.59 8.16
C GLU A 294 6.38 21.86 9.00
N PRO A 295 6.37 22.04 10.34
CA PRO A 295 5.40 21.39 11.25
C PRO A 295 3.92 21.61 10.87
N GLU A 296 3.60 22.79 10.35
CA GLU A 296 2.26 23.18 9.94
C GLU A 296 1.71 22.31 8.83
N ALA A 297 2.57 21.86 7.90
CA ALA A 297 2.19 20.94 6.83
C ALA A 297 1.82 19.56 7.37
N LEU A 298 2.43 19.11 8.45
CA LEU A 298 2.09 17.86 9.13
C LEU A 298 0.76 17.97 9.85
N ALA A 299 0.52 19.09 10.54
CA ALA A 299 -0.73 19.37 11.24
C ALA A 299 -1.91 19.43 10.26
N GLU A 300 -1.76 20.17 9.16
CA GLU A 300 -2.78 20.24 8.10
C GLU A 300 -3.08 18.85 7.52
N LEU A 301 -2.06 18.05 7.23
CA LEU A 301 -2.28 16.72 6.70
C LEU A 301 -2.93 15.77 7.71
N ALA A 302 -2.56 15.84 8.98
CA ALA A 302 -3.19 15.03 10.02
C ALA A 302 -4.67 15.37 10.14
N ASP A 303 -5.03 16.66 10.18
CA ASP A 303 -6.41 17.14 10.21
C ASP A 303 -7.18 16.74 8.94
N VAL A 304 -6.57 16.90 7.75
CA VAL A 304 -7.23 16.59 6.48
C VAL A 304 -7.39 15.07 6.26
N LEU A 305 -6.43 14.24 6.64
CA LEU A 305 -6.44 12.82 6.31
C LEU A 305 -6.97 11.93 7.44
N LEU A 306 -6.67 12.28 8.69
CA LEU A 306 -6.93 11.45 9.86
C LEU A 306 -7.98 12.02 10.80
N ALA A 307 -8.78 12.99 10.34
CA ALA A 307 -9.92 13.49 11.10
C ALA A 307 -10.88 12.33 11.46
N PRO A 308 -11.42 12.28 12.68
CA PRO A 308 -12.24 11.16 13.16
C PRO A 308 -13.34 10.72 12.20
N GLU A 309 -14.07 11.68 11.62
CA GLU A 309 -15.18 11.42 10.71
C GLU A 309 -14.76 10.85 9.34
N LYS A 310 -13.46 10.74 9.05
CA LYS A 310 -12.91 10.15 7.82
C LYS A 310 -12.38 8.74 8.02
N LEU A 311 -12.20 8.32 9.26
CA LEU A 311 -11.58 7.04 9.58
C LEU A 311 -12.59 5.90 9.41
N SER A 312 -12.26 4.97 8.53
CA SER A 312 -12.84 3.63 8.47
C SER A 312 -12.16 2.75 9.51
N ALA A 313 -12.82 1.66 9.90
CA ALA A 313 -12.27 0.70 10.84
C ALA A 313 -12.46 -0.73 10.35
N ALA A 314 -11.48 -1.59 10.62
CA ALA A 314 -11.57 -3.02 10.42
C ALA A 314 -10.96 -3.77 11.60
N GLY A 315 -11.58 -4.89 11.97
CA GLY A 315 -11.13 -5.70 13.08
C GLY A 315 -11.29 -7.19 12.84
N ILE A 316 -10.40 -7.98 13.45
CA ILE A 316 -10.48 -9.42 13.56
C ILE A 316 -10.29 -9.78 15.03
N GLY A 317 -11.20 -10.54 15.60
CA GLY A 317 -11.18 -10.96 16.99
C GLY A 317 -12.42 -11.76 17.38
N PRO A 318 -12.51 -12.22 18.64
CA PRO A 318 -13.62 -13.05 19.11
C PRO A 318 -14.92 -12.28 19.35
N ASP A 319 -14.87 -10.98 19.69
CA ASP A 319 -16.02 -10.21 20.15
C ASP A 319 -16.13 -8.87 19.37
N GLU A 320 -17.21 -8.74 18.60
CA GLU A 320 -17.51 -7.54 17.80
C GLU A 320 -17.92 -6.35 18.67
N ASP A 321 -18.65 -6.57 19.76
CA ASP A 321 -19.11 -5.47 20.63
C ASP A 321 -17.92 -4.75 21.27
N ARG A 322 -16.90 -5.50 21.67
CA ARG A 322 -15.63 -4.90 22.15
C ARG A 322 -14.92 -4.12 21.07
N PHE A 323 -14.88 -4.62 19.86
CA PHE A 323 -14.31 -3.89 18.74
C PHE A 323 -15.07 -2.58 18.46
N LEU A 324 -16.40 -2.63 18.44
CA LEU A 324 -17.26 -1.46 18.25
C LEU A 324 -17.06 -0.43 19.35
N ALA A 325 -17.04 -0.84 20.62
CA ALA A 325 -16.73 0.04 21.74
C ALA A 325 -15.36 0.71 21.61
N ALA A 326 -14.36 -0.02 21.11
CA ALA A 326 -13.02 0.55 20.88
C ALA A 326 -13.01 1.55 19.71
N VAL A 327 -13.77 1.31 18.64
CA VAL A 327 -13.89 2.22 17.48
C VAL A 327 -14.50 3.58 17.88
N GLU A 328 -15.31 3.64 18.95
CA GLU A 328 -15.83 4.91 19.47
C GLU A 328 -14.74 5.93 19.82
N HIS A 329 -13.53 5.47 20.21
CA HIS A 329 -12.41 6.36 20.52
C HIS A 329 -11.82 7.07 19.29
N VAL A 330 -11.97 6.48 18.09
CA VAL A 330 -11.38 7.01 16.85
C VAL A 330 -12.42 7.57 15.90
N ASN A 331 -13.62 6.99 15.81
CA ASN A 331 -14.74 7.51 15.03
C ASN A 331 -16.09 7.18 15.69
N PRO A 332 -16.57 8.03 16.62
CA PRO A 332 -17.84 7.82 17.31
C PRO A 332 -19.06 7.71 16.38
N GLY A 333 -19.01 8.37 15.23
CA GLY A 333 -20.09 8.35 14.23
C GLY A 333 -20.20 6.99 13.54
N LEU A 334 -19.06 6.37 13.27
CA LEU A 334 -18.97 5.06 12.62
C LEU A 334 -19.47 3.95 13.56
N ALA A 335 -19.04 3.97 14.81
CA ALA A 335 -19.42 2.97 15.80
C ALA A 335 -20.94 2.94 16.07
N ARG A 336 -21.61 4.11 16.02
CA ARG A 336 -23.07 4.21 16.23
C ARG A 336 -23.90 3.81 15.01
N ALA A 337 -23.30 3.78 13.83
CA ALA A 337 -23.99 3.45 12.58
C ALA A 337 -23.91 1.95 12.23
N ALA A 338 -23.11 1.17 12.96
CA ALA A 338 -22.96 -0.27 12.85
C ALA A 338 -24.01 -1.00 13.70
#